data_baa2e1db9ade32d9aa9b8e05e6767364
#
_entry.id   baa2e1db9ade32d9aa9b8e05e6767364
#
_cell.length_a   1.000
_cell.length_b   1.000
_cell.length_c   1.000
_cell.angle_alpha   90.00
_cell.angle_beta   90.00
_cell.angle_gamma   90.00
#
_symmetry.space_group_name_H-M   'P 1'
#
loop_
_entity.id
_entity.type
_entity.pdbx_description
1 polymer ?
#
loop_
_entity_poly.entity_id
_entity_poly.type
_entity_poly.pdbx_seq_one_letter_code
_entity_poly.pdbx_strand_id
1 'polypeptide(L)'
;MPILDDTIQLTELECETSNRGRYYVTPDGDRYPSTTTVVNWDKREFFAEWRKNNPQKSKKILNRGTLVHQMVEDYIMTGLTQTSEDETTNKMFGNLASMVDTLDEIKAVEAPLYSDLLRMAGRVDCVGILDGEYCIIDFKTSQKMKREEWLTEYW
;
A
#
# COMPACT_ATOMS: atom_id res chain seq x y z
N MET A 1 -10.59 -17.87 4.79
CA MET A 1 -10.63 -16.45 4.44
C MET A 1 -10.82 -15.66 5.72
N PRO A 2 -9.96 -14.72 6.03
CA PRO A 2 -10.12 -13.89 7.21
C PRO A 2 -11.40 -13.05 7.05
N ILE A 3 -12.17 -12.95 8.11
CA ILE A 3 -13.39 -12.15 8.14
C ILE A 3 -12.97 -10.71 8.49
N LEU A 4 -13.47 -9.74 7.73
CA LEU A 4 -13.39 -8.34 8.12
C LEU A 4 -14.33 -8.15 9.32
N ASP A 5 -13.80 -8.39 10.52
CA ASP A 5 -14.57 -8.40 11.78
C ASP A 5 -14.07 -7.25 12.67
N ASP A 6 -15.00 -6.62 13.39
CA ASP A 6 -14.73 -5.50 14.30
C ASP A 6 -13.76 -4.45 13.70
N THR A 7 -14.16 -3.86 12.58
CA THR A 7 -13.37 -2.81 11.91
C THR A 7 -13.01 -1.69 12.87
N ILE A 8 -11.73 -1.34 12.87
CA ILE A 8 -11.24 -0.16 13.59
C ILE A 8 -11.83 1.07 12.92
N GLN A 9 -12.51 1.91 13.69
CA GLN A 9 -12.99 3.20 13.20
C GLN A 9 -11.81 4.17 13.09
N LEU A 10 -11.39 4.46 11.87
CA LEU A 10 -10.31 5.40 11.58
C LEU A 10 -10.88 6.65 10.94
N THR A 11 -10.33 7.81 11.32
CA THR A 11 -10.71 9.07 10.72
C THR A 11 -10.04 9.21 9.35
N GLU A 12 -10.84 9.47 8.30
CA GLU A 12 -10.29 9.79 6.99
C GLU A 12 -9.42 11.05 7.06
N LEU A 13 -8.30 11.01 6.36
CA LEU A 13 -7.36 12.12 6.25
C LEU A 13 -7.47 12.75 4.86
N GLU A 14 -7.64 14.06 4.81
CA GLU A 14 -7.57 14.80 3.57
C GLU A 14 -6.16 14.65 2.96
N CYS A 15 -6.10 14.30 1.68
CA CYS A 15 -4.85 14.04 0.96
C CYS A 15 -4.58 15.11 -0.08
N GLU A 16 -3.46 15.79 0.04
CA GLU A 16 -2.97 16.79 -0.90
C GLU A 16 -1.76 16.25 -1.66
N THR A 17 -1.74 16.43 -2.99
CA THR A 17 -0.57 16.07 -3.80
C THR A 17 -0.02 17.32 -4.50
N SER A 18 1.29 17.52 -4.39
CA SER A 18 2.02 18.61 -5.02
C SER A 18 3.29 18.11 -5.70
N ASN A 19 4.04 18.99 -6.35
CA ASN A 19 5.35 18.69 -6.92
C ASN A 19 6.40 18.29 -5.85
N ARG A 20 6.14 18.62 -4.58
CA ARG A 20 7.01 18.25 -3.44
C ARG A 20 6.64 16.91 -2.81
N GLY A 21 5.55 16.27 -3.24
CA GLY A 21 5.07 14.99 -2.75
C GLY A 21 3.63 15.02 -2.25
N ARG A 22 3.27 13.98 -1.56
CA ARG A 22 1.95 13.78 -0.97
C ARG A 22 1.97 14.15 0.51
N TYR A 23 0.92 14.84 0.96
CA TYR A 23 0.72 15.27 2.34
C TYR A 23 -0.70 14.91 2.77
N TYR A 24 -0.86 14.71 4.07
CA TYR A 24 -2.15 14.47 4.70
C TYR A 24 -2.42 15.52 5.77
N VAL A 25 -3.68 15.93 5.89
CA VAL A 25 -4.13 16.85 6.93
C VAL A 25 -4.76 16.04 8.05
N THR A 26 -4.25 16.22 9.27
CA THR A 26 -4.77 15.54 10.47
C THR A 26 -6.09 16.18 10.92
N PRO A 27 -6.87 15.53 11.79
CA PRO A 27 -8.08 16.12 12.36
C PRO A 27 -7.86 17.44 13.07
N ASP A 28 -6.67 17.66 13.64
CA ASP A 28 -6.29 18.90 14.32
C ASP A 28 -5.79 19.99 13.35
N GLY A 29 -5.73 19.71 12.05
CA GLY A 29 -5.31 20.63 11.01
C GLY A 29 -3.81 20.64 10.73
N ASP A 30 -3.04 19.77 11.34
CA ASP A 30 -1.60 19.62 11.04
C ASP A 30 -1.42 18.95 9.67
N ARG A 31 -0.37 19.38 8.96
CA ARG A 31 -0.05 18.90 7.63
C ARG A 31 1.23 18.04 7.65
N TYR A 32 1.06 16.74 7.50
CA TYR A 32 2.15 15.77 7.55
C TYR A 32 2.50 15.19 6.16
N PRO A 33 3.79 15.06 5.83
CA PRO A 33 4.20 14.37 4.61
C PRO A 33 3.83 12.88 4.68
N SER A 34 3.55 12.30 3.51
CA SER A 34 3.35 10.85 3.45
C SER A 34 4.67 10.12 3.71
N THR A 35 4.58 8.95 4.35
CA THR A 35 5.73 8.05 4.55
C THR A 35 6.47 7.80 3.23
N THR A 36 5.76 7.55 2.14
CA THR A 36 6.35 7.37 0.80
C THR A 36 7.11 8.61 0.33
N THR A 37 6.63 9.82 0.64
CA THR A 37 7.31 11.07 0.30
C THR A 37 8.63 11.21 1.09
N VAL A 38 8.62 10.86 2.36
CA VAL A 38 9.81 10.93 3.22
C VAL A 38 10.85 9.90 2.79
N VAL A 39 10.47 8.64 2.68
CA VAL A 39 11.37 7.52 2.34
C VAL A 39 12.00 7.68 0.95
N ASN A 40 11.27 8.23 0.00
CA ASN A 40 11.77 8.41 -1.38
C ASN A 40 12.35 9.82 -1.64
N TRP A 41 12.54 10.64 -0.61
CA TRP A 41 12.99 12.02 -0.80
C TRP A 41 14.30 12.13 -1.59
N ASP A 42 15.30 11.35 -1.22
CA ASP A 42 16.61 11.34 -1.87
C ASP A 42 16.59 10.71 -3.27
N LYS A 43 15.63 9.83 -3.55
CA LYS A 43 15.50 9.08 -4.81
C LYS A 43 14.52 9.71 -5.79
N ARG A 44 13.85 10.80 -5.42
CA ARG A 44 12.76 11.38 -6.23
C ARG A 44 13.20 11.82 -7.62
N GLU A 45 14.39 12.41 -7.73
CA GLU A 45 14.93 12.87 -9.02
C GLU A 45 15.30 11.68 -9.92
N PHE A 46 15.93 10.66 -9.33
CA PHE A 46 16.23 9.42 -10.04
C PHE A 46 14.96 8.75 -10.57
N PHE A 47 13.91 8.63 -9.76
CA PHE A 47 12.64 8.04 -10.20
C PHE A 47 11.91 8.92 -11.23
N ALA A 48 12.01 10.24 -11.12
CA ALA A 48 11.43 11.16 -12.10
C ALA A 48 12.12 11.02 -13.46
N GLU A 49 13.44 10.97 -13.49
CA GLU A 49 14.23 10.76 -14.70
C GLU A 49 13.97 9.38 -15.30
N TRP A 50 13.94 8.33 -14.47
CA TRP A 50 13.65 6.99 -14.94
C TRP A 50 12.27 6.90 -15.59
N ARG A 51 11.22 7.48 -15.00
CA ARG A 51 9.86 7.54 -15.58
C ARG A 51 9.84 8.29 -16.90
N LYS A 52 10.58 9.40 -17.00
CA LYS A 52 10.71 10.19 -18.22
C LYS A 52 11.34 9.36 -19.35
N ASN A 53 12.35 8.57 -19.03
CA ASN A 53 13.07 7.74 -20.00
C ASN A 53 12.36 6.41 -20.32
N ASN A 54 11.39 6.00 -19.49
CA ASN A 54 10.67 4.72 -19.64
C ASN A 54 9.13 4.91 -19.47
N PRO A 55 8.48 5.79 -20.24
CA PRO A 55 7.10 6.18 -19.98
C PRO A 55 6.10 5.02 -20.09
N GLN A 56 6.24 4.18 -21.13
CA GLN A 56 5.33 3.03 -21.33
C GLN A 56 5.53 1.95 -20.25
N LYS A 57 6.78 1.64 -19.92
CA LYS A 57 7.12 0.67 -18.89
C LYS A 57 6.65 1.12 -17.52
N SER A 58 6.87 2.39 -17.21
CA SER A 58 6.42 3.01 -15.97
C SER A 58 4.89 2.95 -15.84
N LYS A 59 4.16 3.31 -16.89
CA LYS A 59 2.70 3.24 -16.93
C LYS A 59 2.18 1.81 -16.74
N LYS A 60 2.80 0.82 -17.43
CA LYS A 60 2.42 -0.59 -17.30
C LYS A 60 2.61 -1.09 -15.86
N ILE A 61 3.75 -0.79 -15.23
CA ILE A 61 4.05 -1.19 -13.85
C ILE A 61 3.05 -0.55 -12.88
N LEU A 62 2.77 0.75 -13.03
CA LEU A 62 1.85 1.48 -12.18
C LEU A 62 0.43 0.91 -12.29
N ASN A 63 -0.09 0.77 -13.52
CA ASN A 63 -1.44 0.27 -13.75
C ASN A 63 -1.62 -1.15 -13.19
N ARG A 64 -0.63 -2.03 -13.40
CA ARG A 64 -0.65 -3.38 -12.83
C ARG A 64 -0.65 -3.35 -11.30
N GLY A 65 0.21 -2.53 -10.69
CA GLY A 65 0.24 -2.36 -9.25
C GLY A 65 -1.12 -1.94 -8.70
N THR A 66 -1.70 -0.88 -9.26
CA THR A 66 -3.02 -0.40 -8.87
C THR A 66 -4.10 -1.48 -9.03
N LEU A 67 -4.11 -2.20 -10.14
CA LEU A 67 -5.09 -3.27 -10.38
C LEU A 67 -4.96 -4.42 -9.38
N VAL A 68 -3.73 -4.87 -9.09
CA VAL A 68 -3.50 -5.94 -8.11
C VAL A 68 -3.96 -5.52 -6.70
N HIS A 69 -3.65 -4.29 -6.27
CA HIS A 69 -4.13 -3.77 -4.97
C HIS A 69 -5.66 -3.74 -4.92
N GLN A 70 -6.32 -3.26 -5.98
CA GLN A 70 -7.78 -3.24 -6.05
C GLN A 70 -8.37 -4.67 -5.99
N MET A 71 -7.78 -5.64 -6.71
CA MET A 71 -8.22 -7.03 -6.67
C MET A 71 -8.09 -7.64 -5.27
N VAL A 72 -7.01 -7.32 -4.53
CA VAL A 72 -6.82 -7.79 -3.16
C VAL A 72 -7.81 -7.12 -2.20
N GLU A 73 -8.03 -5.83 -2.33
CA GLU A 73 -9.04 -5.08 -1.55
C GLU A 73 -10.43 -5.68 -1.76
N ASP A 74 -10.85 -5.85 -3.03
CA ASP A 74 -12.13 -6.45 -3.37
C ASP A 74 -12.26 -7.89 -2.83
N TYR A 75 -11.17 -8.67 -2.89
CA TYR A 75 -11.12 -10.02 -2.31
C TYR A 75 -11.33 -9.99 -0.79
N ILE A 76 -10.67 -9.09 -0.08
CA ILE A 76 -10.84 -8.93 1.37
C ILE A 76 -12.28 -8.53 1.71
N MET A 77 -12.86 -7.62 0.94
CA MET A 77 -14.19 -7.07 1.19
C MET A 77 -15.32 -8.01 0.83
N THR A 78 -15.16 -8.82 -0.22
CA THR A 78 -16.26 -9.61 -0.80
C THR A 78 -16.04 -11.12 -0.77
N GLY A 79 -14.81 -11.57 -0.59
CA GLY A 79 -14.40 -12.98 -0.73
C GLY A 79 -14.35 -13.49 -2.16
N LEU A 80 -14.58 -12.62 -3.15
CA LEU A 80 -14.63 -13.01 -4.55
C LEU A 80 -13.27 -12.84 -5.23
N THR A 81 -12.82 -13.90 -5.90
CA THR A 81 -11.62 -13.83 -6.74
C THR A 81 -11.94 -13.16 -8.07
N GLN A 82 -11.02 -12.35 -8.55
CA GLN A 82 -11.10 -11.70 -9.83
C GLN A 82 -9.99 -12.20 -10.76
N THR A 83 -10.18 -12.04 -12.05
CA THR A 83 -9.19 -12.36 -13.08
C THR A 83 -9.03 -11.18 -14.02
N SER A 84 -7.80 -10.97 -14.49
CA SER A 84 -7.47 -10.00 -15.53
C SER A 84 -6.95 -10.71 -16.77
N GLU A 85 -6.83 -10.01 -17.89
CA GLU A 85 -6.22 -10.55 -19.11
C GLU A 85 -4.70 -10.74 -18.98
N ASP A 86 -4.05 -10.08 -18.03
CA ASP A 86 -2.60 -10.19 -17.79
C ASP A 86 -2.29 -11.30 -16.78
N GLU A 87 -1.69 -12.39 -17.26
CA GLU A 87 -1.30 -13.54 -16.44
C GLU A 87 -0.38 -13.16 -15.27
N THR A 88 0.51 -12.17 -15.46
CA THR A 88 1.38 -11.67 -14.40
C THR A 88 0.58 -11.04 -13.27
N THR A 89 -0.46 -10.28 -13.60
CA THR A 89 -1.40 -9.69 -12.64
C THR A 89 -2.12 -10.78 -11.86
N ASN A 90 -2.64 -11.79 -12.54
CA ASN A 90 -3.34 -12.91 -11.88
C ASN A 90 -2.44 -13.68 -10.93
N LYS A 91 -1.20 -13.93 -11.32
CA LYS A 91 -0.21 -14.58 -10.46
C LYS A 91 0.13 -13.76 -9.22
N MET A 92 0.33 -12.45 -9.37
CA MET A 92 0.57 -11.54 -8.24
C MET A 92 -0.62 -11.51 -7.29
N PHE A 93 -1.82 -11.37 -7.81
CA PHE A 93 -3.05 -11.43 -7.02
C PHE A 93 -3.18 -12.76 -6.26
N GLY A 94 -3.01 -13.90 -6.92
CA GLY A 94 -3.11 -15.20 -6.28
C GLY A 94 -2.11 -15.39 -5.12
N ASN A 95 -0.87 -14.90 -5.27
CA ASN A 95 0.12 -14.94 -4.20
C ASN A 95 -0.30 -14.07 -3.01
N LEU A 96 -0.80 -12.86 -3.26
CA LEU A 96 -1.24 -11.95 -2.21
C LEU A 96 -2.52 -12.44 -1.52
N ALA A 97 -3.49 -12.96 -2.27
CA ALA A 97 -4.70 -13.56 -1.72
C ALA A 97 -4.37 -14.73 -0.79
N SER A 98 -3.45 -15.61 -1.21
CA SER A 98 -2.99 -16.72 -0.35
C SER A 98 -2.32 -16.24 0.93
N MET A 99 -1.59 -15.11 0.88
CA MET A 99 -0.98 -14.50 2.07
C MET A 99 -2.04 -13.87 2.97
N VAL A 100 -3.01 -13.17 2.40
CA VAL A 100 -4.15 -12.62 3.14
C VAL A 100 -4.91 -13.72 3.89
N ASP A 101 -5.07 -14.90 3.29
CA ASP A 101 -5.74 -16.05 3.91
C ASP A 101 -5.00 -16.62 5.12
N THR A 102 -3.75 -16.25 5.35
CA THR A 102 -2.98 -16.65 6.55
C THR A 102 -3.18 -15.72 7.74
N LEU A 103 -3.83 -14.57 7.54
CA LEU A 103 -4.14 -13.66 8.64
C LEU A 103 -5.25 -14.22 9.52
N ASP A 104 -5.12 -14.04 10.84
CA ASP A 104 -6.15 -14.43 11.79
C ASP A 104 -7.40 -13.57 11.63
N GLU A 105 -7.19 -12.25 11.51
CA GLU A 105 -8.25 -11.26 11.36
C GLU A 105 -7.78 -10.08 10.50
N ILE A 106 -8.72 -9.41 9.84
CA ILE A 106 -8.49 -8.13 9.16
C ILE A 106 -9.28 -7.04 9.87
N LYS A 107 -8.61 -5.99 10.30
CA LYS A 107 -9.18 -4.88 11.08
C LYS A 107 -9.47 -3.63 10.27
N ALA A 108 -8.69 -3.37 9.24
CA ALA A 108 -8.93 -2.26 8.31
C ALA A 108 -8.24 -2.50 6.97
N VAL A 109 -8.80 -1.93 5.90
CA VAL A 109 -8.26 -1.96 4.54
C VAL A 109 -8.14 -0.51 4.07
N GLU A 110 -7.10 -0.20 3.29
CA GLU A 110 -6.80 1.17 2.84
C GLU A 110 -6.83 2.19 4.00
N ALA A 111 -6.20 1.82 5.12
CA ALA A 111 -6.33 2.50 6.39
C ALA A 111 -5.52 3.79 6.46
N PRO A 112 -6.14 4.96 6.71
CA PRO A 112 -5.43 6.19 6.96
C PRO A 112 -4.82 6.18 8.37
N LEU A 113 -3.51 6.35 8.46
CA LEU A 113 -2.77 6.40 9.72
C LEU A 113 -1.88 7.64 9.78
N TYR A 114 -1.67 8.16 10.97
CA TYR A 114 -0.72 9.24 11.21
C TYR A 114 -0.07 9.14 12.59
N SER A 115 1.07 9.79 12.73
CA SER A 115 1.81 9.86 13.98
C SER A 115 2.25 11.30 14.26
N ASP A 116 1.76 11.87 15.35
CA ASP A 116 2.17 13.21 15.81
C ASP A 116 3.63 13.23 16.29
N LEU A 117 4.08 12.11 16.85
CA LEU A 117 5.47 11.96 17.28
C LEU A 117 6.43 12.01 16.09
N LEU A 118 6.13 11.29 15.02
CA LEU A 118 6.97 11.25 13.82
C LEU A 118 6.63 12.36 12.82
N ARG A 119 5.49 13.05 13.01
CA ARG A 119 4.94 14.04 12.09
C ARG A 119 4.84 13.53 10.65
N MET A 120 4.38 12.30 10.51
CA MET A 120 4.18 11.61 9.26
C MET A 120 2.78 10.98 9.20
N ALA A 121 2.28 10.81 7.98
CA ALA A 121 1.01 10.14 7.75
C ALA A 121 1.11 9.21 6.54
N GLY A 122 0.10 8.36 6.35
CA GLY A 122 0.04 7.46 5.22
C GLY A 122 -1.27 6.73 5.13
N ARG A 123 -1.44 6.00 4.04
CA ARG A 123 -2.49 5.02 3.88
C ARG A 123 -1.81 3.67 3.74
N VAL A 124 -2.13 2.75 4.64
CA VAL A 124 -1.61 1.38 4.60
C VAL A 124 -2.62 0.47 3.94
N ASP A 125 -2.15 -0.52 3.20
CA ASP A 125 -3.03 -1.41 2.43
C ASP A 125 -3.96 -2.21 3.36
N CYS A 126 -3.43 -2.70 4.48
CA CYS A 126 -4.22 -3.48 5.42
C CYS A 126 -3.66 -3.38 6.86
N VAL A 127 -4.56 -3.41 7.84
CA VAL A 127 -4.26 -3.66 9.25
C VAL A 127 -4.90 -4.98 9.62
N GLY A 128 -4.13 -5.92 10.14
CA GLY A 128 -4.61 -7.25 10.48
C GLY A 128 -4.02 -7.79 11.77
N ILE A 129 -4.39 -9.01 12.08
CA ILE A 129 -3.80 -9.81 13.15
C ILE A 129 -3.14 -11.03 12.53
N LEU A 130 -1.89 -11.27 12.88
CA LEU A 130 -1.11 -12.43 12.49
C LEU A 130 -0.46 -13.03 13.76
N ASP A 131 -0.68 -14.31 14.00
CA ASP A 131 -0.20 -15.01 15.20
C ASP A 131 -0.63 -14.31 16.51
N GLY A 132 -1.81 -13.70 16.52
CA GLY A 132 -2.39 -12.98 17.67
C GLY A 132 -1.85 -11.57 17.88
N GLU A 133 -0.99 -11.04 17.00
CA GLU A 133 -0.42 -9.70 17.10
C GLU A 133 -0.92 -8.77 16.00
N TYR A 134 -1.15 -7.49 16.35
CA TYR A 134 -1.48 -6.47 15.35
C TYR A 134 -0.31 -6.21 14.42
N CYS A 135 -0.58 -6.22 13.13
CA CYS A 135 0.41 -5.91 12.11
C CYS A 135 -0.13 -4.93 11.04
N ILE A 136 0.78 -4.14 10.53
CA ILE A 136 0.58 -3.31 9.33
C ILE A 136 1.08 -4.11 8.15
N ILE A 137 0.24 -4.23 7.12
CA ILE A 137 0.52 -5.02 5.93
C ILE A 137 0.52 -4.10 4.72
N ASP A 138 1.58 -4.19 3.93
CA ASP A 138 1.75 -3.42 2.70
C ASP A 138 2.02 -4.38 1.53
N PHE A 139 1.16 -4.34 0.53
CA PHE A 139 1.24 -5.25 -0.63
C PHE A 139 2.23 -4.72 -1.66
N LYS A 140 3.22 -5.51 -2.00
CA LYS A 140 4.23 -5.15 -3.00
C LYS A 140 4.10 -5.99 -4.27
N THR A 141 3.90 -5.32 -5.39
CA THR A 141 3.75 -5.92 -6.72
C THR A 141 5.06 -5.88 -7.50
N SER A 142 6.03 -6.68 -7.11
CA SER A 142 7.34 -6.78 -7.78
C SER A 142 7.50 -8.14 -8.45
N GLN A 143 7.97 -8.15 -9.72
CA GLN A 143 8.30 -9.40 -10.42
C GLN A 143 9.63 -10.02 -9.96
N LYS A 144 10.46 -9.23 -9.27
CA LYS A 144 11.75 -9.69 -8.75
C LYS A 144 11.74 -9.53 -7.24
N MET A 145 12.31 -10.52 -6.56
CA MET A 145 12.58 -10.38 -5.13
C MET A 145 13.48 -9.17 -4.90
N LYS A 146 13.10 -8.31 -3.98
CA LYS A 146 13.91 -7.16 -3.58
C LYS A 146 15.09 -7.66 -2.75
N ARG A 147 16.22 -6.95 -2.83
CA ARG A 147 17.36 -7.21 -1.97
C ARG A 147 16.99 -6.88 -0.53
N GLU A 148 17.48 -7.64 0.42
CA GLU A 148 17.21 -7.47 1.84
C GLU A 148 17.52 -6.04 2.33
N GLU A 149 18.62 -5.46 1.86
CA GLU A 149 19.04 -4.08 2.14
C GLU A 149 17.99 -3.00 1.73
N TRP A 150 17.08 -3.33 0.80
CA TRP A 150 16.00 -2.45 0.37
C TRP A 150 14.71 -2.66 1.16
N LEU A 151 14.60 -3.77 1.89
CA LEU A 151 13.44 -4.05 2.73
C LEU A 151 13.47 -3.22 4.02
N THR A 152 14.65 -2.87 4.50
CA THR A 152 14.82 -2.01 5.70
C THR A 152 14.29 -0.58 5.50
N GLU A 153 14.07 -0.15 4.26
CA GLU A 153 13.47 1.15 3.97
C GLU A 153 11.94 1.20 4.23
N TYR A 154 11.33 0.06 4.54
CA TYR A 154 9.87 -0.06 4.78
C TYR A 154 9.50 -0.23 6.25
N TRP A 155 10.47 -0.28 7.15
CA TRP A 155 10.28 -0.43 8.60
C TRP A 155 10.28 0.90 9.35
#